data_877c4ab418fa01296e4ba449612357b2
#
_entry.id   877c4ab418fa01296e4ba449612357b2
#
_cell.length_a   1.000
_cell.length_b   1.000
_cell.length_c   1.000
_cell.angle_alpha   90.00
_cell.angle_beta   90.00
_cell.angle_gamma   90.00
#
_symmetry.space_group_name_H-M   'P 1'
#
loop_
_entity.id
_entity.type
_entity.pdbx_description
1 polymer ?
#
loop_
_entity_poly.entity_id
_entity_poly.type
_entity_poly.pdbx_seq_one_letter_code
_entity_poly.pdbx_strand_id
1 'polypeptide(L)'
;MRLIFAIPMMLLSAVVLAQPAPGLKALQGFAPGAWQVTTIGGQSSSSQCIGDASALLMGGRPGEQCNFSVIADGTDGATVTYRCEGGRSGRTSIRRDTKGLFTVDAQGLESGRPFQSRSEWRRSGSC
;
A
#
# COMPACT_ATOMS: atom_id res chain seq x y z
N MET A 1 -34.33 23.08 48.37
CA MET A 1 -34.59 22.17 47.22
C MET A 1 -33.59 22.50 46.13
N ARG A 2 -32.50 21.73 46.04
CA ARG A 2 -31.45 21.93 45.02
C ARG A 2 -31.62 20.88 43.92
N LEU A 3 -32.06 21.32 42.75
CA LEU A 3 -32.10 20.48 41.54
C LEU A 3 -30.68 20.31 40.97
N ILE A 4 -30.19 19.08 41.06
CA ILE A 4 -28.93 18.69 40.41
C ILE A 4 -29.28 18.23 38.99
N PHE A 5 -28.96 19.06 38.00
CA PHE A 5 -29.04 18.66 36.60
C PHE A 5 -27.81 17.78 36.27
N ALA A 6 -28.05 16.49 36.09
CA ALA A 6 -27.06 15.58 35.56
C ALA A 6 -27.02 15.74 34.03
N ILE A 7 -25.92 16.26 33.51
CA ILE A 7 -25.65 16.34 32.07
C ILE A 7 -25.11 14.98 31.62
N PRO A 8 -25.77 14.26 30.68
CA PRO A 8 -25.22 13.03 30.15
C PRO A 8 -24.02 13.38 29.23
N MET A 9 -22.86 12.91 29.62
CA MET A 9 -21.64 13.00 28.83
C MET A 9 -21.74 11.99 27.66
N MET A 10 -22.13 12.47 26.48
CA MET A 10 -22.07 11.67 25.24
C MET A 10 -20.63 11.42 24.87
N LEU A 11 -20.20 10.18 25.04
CA LEU A 11 -18.94 9.67 24.47
C LEU A 11 -19.11 9.59 22.95
N LEU A 12 -18.57 10.57 22.23
CA LEU A 12 -18.37 10.45 20.78
C LEU A 12 -17.28 9.42 20.54
N SER A 13 -17.69 8.22 20.18
CA SER A 13 -16.77 7.21 19.64
C SER A 13 -16.32 7.68 18.26
N ALA A 14 -15.08 8.16 18.16
CA ALA A 14 -14.48 8.49 16.87
C ALA A 14 -14.25 7.18 16.09
N VAL A 15 -15.04 6.97 15.05
CA VAL A 15 -14.80 5.87 14.10
C VAL A 15 -13.58 6.25 13.26
N VAL A 16 -12.45 5.61 13.51
CA VAL A 16 -11.26 5.76 12.67
C VAL A 16 -11.49 4.95 11.40
N LEU A 17 -11.85 5.64 10.31
CA LEU A 17 -11.96 5.01 8.99
C LEU A 17 -10.56 4.84 8.41
N ALA A 18 -10.26 3.63 7.90
CA ALA A 18 -9.03 3.38 7.15
C ALA A 18 -9.00 4.28 5.90
N GLN A 19 -7.87 4.94 5.64
CA GLN A 19 -7.72 5.77 4.47
C GLN A 19 -7.42 4.91 3.24
N PRO A 20 -8.04 5.17 2.07
CA PRO A 20 -7.70 4.49 0.83
C PRO A 20 -6.24 4.76 0.44
N ALA A 21 -5.67 3.88 -0.38
CA ALA A 21 -4.35 4.09 -0.94
C ALA A 21 -4.29 5.42 -1.70
N PRO A 22 -3.20 6.21 -1.56
CA PRO A 22 -3.08 7.51 -2.19
C PRO A 22 -2.95 7.38 -3.72
N GLY A 23 -3.49 8.36 -4.45
CA GLY A 23 -3.22 8.54 -5.87
C GLY A 23 -1.83 9.15 -6.07
N LEU A 24 -0.87 8.32 -6.51
CA LEU A 24 0.51 8.74 -6.71
C LEU A 24 0.76 9.09 -8.19
N LYS A 25 1.57 10.12 -8.44
CA LYS A 25 1.94 10.54 -9.81
C LYS A 25 2.64 9.42 -10.58
N ALA A 26 3.53 8.69 -9.94
CA ALA A 26 4.25 7.56 -10.55
C ALA A 26 3.32 6.42 -11.00
N LEU A 27 2.11 6.33 -10.45
CA LEU A 27 1.11 5.31 -10.78
C LEU A 27 0.05 5.80 -11.77
N GLN A 28 0.11 7.03 -12.22
CA GLN A 28 -0.83 7.55 -13.23
C GLN A 28 -0.64 6.80 -14.55
N GLY A 29 -1.77 6.37 -15.15
CA GLY A 29 -1.75 5.59 -16.38
C GLY A 29 -1.34 4.13 -16.18
N PHE A 30 -1.32 3.65 -14.95
CA PHE A 30 -1.15 2.22 -14.67
C PHE A 30 -2.16 1.39 -15.45
N ALA A 31 -1.68 0.38 -16.18
CA ALA A 31 -2.52 -0.50 -16.97
C ALA A 31 -2.88 -1.76 -16.17
N PRO A 32 -4.16 -1.97 -15.83
CA PRO A 32 -4.60 -3.23 -15.27
C PRO A 32 -4.29 -4.41 -16.20
N GLY A 33 -4.09 -5.58 -15.63
CA GLY A 33 -3.83 -6.78 -16.41
C GLY A 33 -2.99 -7.79 -15.66
N ALA A 34 -2.35 -8.68 -16.43
CA ALA A 34 -1.41 -9.64 -15.91
C ALA A 34 -0.03 -9.00 -15.78
N TRP A 35 0.55 -9.17 -14.60
CA TRP A 35 1.87 -8.63 -14.25
C TRP A 35 2.77 -9.74 -13.77
N GLN A 36 3.98 -9.78 -14.28
CA GLN A 36 5.00 -10.68 -13.80
C GLN A 36 5.83 -10.00 -12.72
N VAL A 37 5.87 -10.63 -11.56
CA VAL A 37 6.61 -10.14 -10.40
C VAL A 37 7.84 -11.01 -10.20
N THR A 38 9.01 -10.41 -10.28
CA THR A 38 10.29 -11.11 -10.10
C THR A 38 11.02 -10.51 -8.91
N THR A 39 11.38 -11.33 -7.95
CA THR A 39 12.18 -10.91 -6.80
C THR A 39 13.63 -10.70 -7.24
N ILE A 40 14.15 -9.49 -7.04
CA ILE A 40 15.55 -9.15 -7.37
C ILE A 40 16.45 -9.72 -6.28
N GLY A 41 17.47 -10.46 -6.69
CA GLY A 41 18.37 -11.16 -5.77
C GLY A 41 17.84 -12.50 -5.26
N GLY A 42 16.61 -12.86 -5.62
CA GLY A 42 16.00 -14.16 -5.41
C GLY A 42 15.69 -14.84 -6.73
N GLN A 43 15.20 -16.08 -6.67
CA GLN A 43 14.84 -16.87 -7.86
C GLN A 43 13.34 -17.08 -7.99
N SER A 44 12.53 -16.26 -7.31
CA SER A 44 11.10 -16.38 -7.43
C SER A 44 10.52 -15.40 -8.43
N SER A 45 9.62 -15.93 -9.25
CA SER A 45 8.84 -15.18 -10.22
C SER A 45 7.42 -15.70 -10.19
N SER A 46 6.45 -14.80 -10.23
CA SER A 46 5.03 -15.15 -10.23
C SER A 46 4.26 -14.24 -11.17
N SER A 47 3.14 -14.73 -11.68
CA SER A 47 2.20 -13.95 -12.49
C SER A 47 0.96 -13.62 -11.64
N GLN A 48 0.55 -12.36 -11.65
CA GLN A 48 -0.60 -11.88 -10.88
C GLN A 48 -1.50 -11.01 -11.76
N CYS A 49 -2.81 -11.13 -11.58
CA CYS A 49 -3.78 -10.19 -12.13
C CYS A 49 -3.89 -8.98 -11.22
N ILE A 50 -3.51 -7.81 -11.70
CA ILE A 50 -3.53 -6.57 -10.95
C ILE A 50 -4.58 -5.65 -11.55
N GLY A 51 -5.63 -5.36 -10.78
CA GLY A 51 -6.71 -4.45 -11.19
C GLY A 51 -6.47 -3.01 -10.77
N ASP A 52 -5.77 -2.79 -9.66
CA ASP A 52 -5.53 -1.49 -9.07
C ASP A 52 -4.04 -1.30 -8.77
N ALA A 53 -3.50 -0.15 -9.15
CA ALA A 53 -2.11 0.22 -8.91
C ALA A 53 -1.71 0.20 -7.42
N SER A 54 -2.65 0.40 -6.51
CA SER A 54 -2.39 0.33 -5.07
C SER A 54 -1.84 -1.02 -4.61
N ALA A 55 -2.07 -2.09 -5.37
CA ALA A 55 -1.51 -3.40 -5.09
C ALA A 55 0.03 -3.40 -5.05
N LEU A 56 0.70 -2.51 -5.82
CA LEU A 56 2.14 -2.38 -5.78
C LEU A 56 2.64 -1.89 -4.41
N LEU A 57 1.83 -1.10 -3.71
CA LEU A 57 2.17 -0.57 -2.39
C LEU A 57 2.14 -1.63 -1.30
N MET A 58 1.38 -2.69 -1.51
CA MET A 58 1.10 -3.73 -0.53
C MET A 58 1.66 -5.11 -0.94
N GLY A 59 2.55 -5.16 -1.93
CA GLY A 59 3.10 -6.43 -2.43
C GLY A 59 2.07 -7.34 -3.11
N GLY A 60 1.05 -6.77 -3.75
CA GLY A 60 0.01 -7.51 -4.44
C GLY A 60 -1.11 -8.05 -3.54
N ARG A 61 -1.20 -7.60 -2.30
CA ARG A 61 -2.26 -8.03 -1.36
C ARG A 61 -3.39 -7.01 -1.30
N PRO A 62 -4.51 -7.23 -2.00
CA PRO A 62 -5.67 -6.36 -1.91
C PRO A 62 -6.46 -6.62 -0.62
N GLY A 63 -7.24 -5.64 -0.18
CA GLY A 63 -8.27 -5.81 0.82
C GLY A 63 -7.85 -5.63 2.28
N GLU A 64 -6.60 -5.29 2.57
CA GLU A 64 -6.21 -4.92 3.92
C GLU A 64 -6.55 -3.47 4.24
N GLN A 65 -7.06 -3.22 5.45
CA GLN A 65 -7.32 -1.87 5.94
C GLN A 65 -6.03 -1.27 6.46
N CYS A 66 -5.51 -0.31 5.71
CA CYS A 66 -4.27 0.38 6.03
C CYS A 66 -4.44 1.88 5.97
N ASN A 67 -3.69 2.58 6.80
CA ASN A 67 -3.51 4.02 6.71
C ASN A 67 -2.18 4.31 6.00
N PHE A 68 -2.21 5.17 5.00
CA PHE A 68 -1.04 5.53 4.21
C PHE A 68 -0.60 6.96 4.50
N SER A 69 0.72 7.17 4.49
CA SER A 69 1.35 8.49 4.51
C SER A 69 2.30 8.62 3.33
N VAL A 70 2.13 9.66 2.54
CA VAL A 70 2.99 9.94 1.38
C VAL A 70 4.24 10.66 1.85
N ILE A 71 5.40 10.07 1.61
CA ILE A 71 6.71 10.65 1.94
C ILE A 71 7.28 11.41 0.75
N ALA A 72 7.13 10.85 -0.45
CA ALA A 72 7.55 11.47 -1.70
C ALA A 72 6.59 11.07 -2.82
N ASP A 73 6.26 12.03 -3.70
CA ASP A 73 5.31 11.84 -4.80
C ASP A 73 5.84 12.53 -6.06
N GLY A 74 6.69 11.83 -6.79
CA GLY A 74 7.24 12.27 -8.07
C GLY A 74 6.68 11.48 -9.25
N THR A 75 6.90 11.97 -10.47
CA THR A 75 6.44 11.32 -11.70
C THR A 75 7.15 10.00 -11.97
N ASP A 76 8.42 9.88 -11.57
CA ASP A 76 9.26 8.70 -11.80
C ASP A 76 9.38 7.80 -10.58
N GLY A 77 8.94 8.25 -9.44
CA GLY A 77 9.01 7.47 -8.22
C GLY A 77 8.24 8.10 -7.08
N ALA A 78 7.84 7.25 -6.15
CA ALA A 78 7.10 7.63 -4.97
C ALA A 78 7.49 6.76 -3.78
N THR A 79 7.32 7.30 -2.58
CA THR A 79 7.53 6.57 -1.34
C THR A 79 6.36 6.79 -0.42
N VAL A 80 5.84 5.70 0.13
CA VAL A 80 4.76 5.74 1.12
C VAL A 80 5.15 4.91 2.34
N THR A 81 4.61 5.28 3.49
CA THR A 81 4.56 4.42 4.67
C THR A 81 3.12 4.01 4.92
N TYR A 82 2.93 2.88 5.57
CA TYR A 82 1.61 2.38 5.89
C TYR A 82 1.57 1.69 7.25
N ARG A 83 0.39 1.72 7.84
CA ARG A 83 0.03 0.94 9.03
C ARG A 83 -1.31 0.29 8.79
N CYS A 84 -1.39 -1.00 9.00
CA CYS A 84 -2.59 -1.80 8.80
C CYS A 84 -3.09 -2.35 10.13
N GLU A 85 -4.35 -2.75 10.16
CA GLU A 85 -4.87 -3.56 11.26
C GLU A 85 -4.10 -4.88 11.34
N GLY A 86 -3.93 -5.41 12.55
CA GLY A 86 -3.20 -6.66 12.78
C GLY A 86 -1.68 -6.51 12.91
N GLY A 87 -1.17 -5.28 13.10
CA GLY A 87 0.24 -5.03 13.41
C GLY A 87 1.17 -5.05 12.20
N ARG A 88 0.63 -4.99 10.99
CA ARG A 88 1.42 -4.87 9.77
C ARG A 88 1.74 -3.39 9.51
N SER A 89 3.00 -3.09 9.25
CA SER A 89 3.45 -1.75 8.90
C SER A 89 4.64 -1.82 7.97
N GLY A 90 4.87 -0.77 7.20
CA GLY A 90 6.00 -0.76 6.30
C GLY A 90 6.20 0.54 5.55
N ARG A 91 7.22 0.50 4.71
CA ARG A 91 7.58 1.56 3.78
C ARG A 91 7.79 0.92 2.42
N THR A 92 7.16 1.50 1.40
CA THR A 92 7.28 1.06 0.02
C THR A 92 7.77 2.22 -0.83
N SER A 93 8.84 2.00 -1.58
CA SER A 93 9.33 2.91 -2.61
C SER A 93 9.11 2.29 -3.98
N ILE A 94 8.51 3.04 -4.88
CA ILE A 94 8.22 2.64 -6.24
C ILE A 94 9.06 3.50 -7.17
N ARG A 95 9.74 2.86 -8.12
CA ARG A 95 10.35 3.53 -9.27
C ARG A 95 9.63 3.10 -10.53
N ARG A 96 9.20 4.07 -11.32
CA ARG A 96 8.61 3.85 -12.62
C ARG A 96 9.70 3.90 -13.69
N ASP A 97 10.00 2.76 -14.30
CA ASP A 97 10.94 2.69 -15.43
C ASP A 97 10.20 2.96 -16.75
N THR A 98 9.03 2.36 -16.93
CA THR A 98 8.08 2.62 -18.02
C THR A 98 6.65 2.43 -17.50
N LYS A 99 5.63 2.66 -18.35
CA LYS A 99 4.23 2.39 -18.02
C LYS A 99 3.96 0.92 -17.65
N GLY A 100 4.76 0.01 -18.18
CA GLY A 100 4.64 -1.42 -17.95
C GLY A 100 5.77 -2.03 -17.12
N LEU A 101 6.59 -1.21 -16.48
CA LEU A 101 7.73 -1.69 -15.70
C LEU A 101 7.97 -0.82 -14.47
N PHE A 102 7.86 -1.44 -13.30
CA PHE A 102 8.11 -0.80 -12.01
C PHE A 102 9.12 -1.62 -11.20
N THR A 103 9.95 -0.92 -10.46
CA THR A 103 10.76 -1.51 -9.39
C THR A 103 10.16 -1.13 -8.05
N VAL A 104 9.94 -2.09 -7.18
CA VAL A 104 9.31 -1.91 -5.88
C VAL A 104 10.26 -2.37 -4.78
N ASP A 105 10.64 -1.45 -3.91
CA ASP A 105 11.39 -1.73 -2.69
C ASP A 105 10.43 -1.63 -1.50
N ALA A 106 10.30 -2.69 -0.73
CA ALA A 106 9.44 -2.75 0.43
C ALA A 106 10.18 -3.26 1.66
N GLN A 107 9.92 -2.63 2.79
CA GLN A 107 10.45 -3.05 4.09
C GLN A 107 9.48 -2.72 5.20
N GLY A 108 9.50 -3.48 6.26
CA GLY A 108 8.62 -3.24 7.39
C GLY A 108 8.54 -4.39 8.36
N LEU A 109 7.39 -4.47 9.02
CA LEU A 109 7.04 -5.53 9.98
C LEU A 109 5.78 -6.26 9.52
N GLU A 110 5.81 -7.56 9.57
CA GLU A 110 4.67 -8.43 9.36
C GLU A 110 4.59 -9.44 10.51
N SER A 111 3.52 -9.39 11.29
CA SER A 111 3.36 -10.22 12.49
C SER A 111 4.56 -10.11 13.45
N GLY A 112 5.07 -8.90 13.66
CA GLY A 112 6.23 -8.64 14.52
C GLY A 112 7.59 -9.03 13.94
N ARG A 113 7.64 -9.52 12.71
CA ARG A 113 8.88 -9.94 12.04
C ARG A 113 9.30 -8.93 10.99
N PRO A 114 10.57 -8.48 10.98
CA PRO A 114 11.08 -7.64 9.92
C PRO A 114 11.06 -8.35 8.57
N PHE A 115 10.71 -7.61 7.52
CA PHE A 115 10.84 -8.06 6.15
C PHE A 115 11.48 -6.97 5.28
N GLN A 116 12.13 -7.40 4.23
CA GLN A 116 12.66 -6.54 3.18
C GLN A 116 12.56 -7.30 1.86
N SER A 117 12.08 -6.63 0.81
CA SER A 117 12.01 -7.21 -0.52
C SER A 117 12.27 -6.15 -1.58
N ARG A 118 12.84 -6.58 -2.68
CA ARG A 118 12.96 -5.78 -3.89
C ARG A 118 12.47 -6.60 -5.05
N SER A 119 11.57 -6.05 -5.84
CA SER A 119 10.92 -6.77 -6.93
C SER A 119 10.77 -5.89 -8.16
N GLU A 120 10.76 -6.55 -9.31
CA GLU A 120 10.44 -5.96 -10.60
C GLU A 120 9.05 -6.42 -11.02
N TRP A 121 8.22 -5.48 -11.41
CA TRP A 121 6.86 -5.71 -11.86
C TRP A 121 6.76 -5.34 -13.33
N ARG A 122 6.52 -6.32 -14.17
CA ARG A 122 6.43 -6.17 -15.63
C ARG A 122 5.05 -6.60 -16.11
N ARG A 123 4.37 -5.72 -16.83
CA ARG A 123 3.11 -6.08 -17.45
C ARG A 123 3.35 -7.08 -18.58
N SER A 124 2.62 -8.19 -18.55
CA SER A 124 2.74 -9.27 -19.54
C SER A 124 1.53 -9.38 -20.47
N GLY A 125 0.40 -8.76 -20.16
CA GLY A 125 -0.81 -8.80 -21.00
C GLY A 125 -2.10 -8.59 -20.23
N SER A 126 -3.18 -9.07 -20.77
CA SER A 126 -4.49 -9.06 -20.12
C SER A 126 -4.64 -10.27 -19.19
N CYS A 127 -5.51 -10.15 -18.22
CA CYS A 127 -5.94 -11.33 -17.44
C CYS A 127 -6.99 -12.19 -18.27
#